data_a52077fe2dc3f95820cdcc61b6fbae12
#
_entry.id   a52077fe2dc3f95820cdcc61b6fbae12
#
_cell.length_a   1.000
_cell.length_b   1.000
_cell.length_c   1.000
_cell.angle_alpha   90.00
_cell.angle_beta   90.00
_cell.angle_gamma   90.00
#
_symmetry.space_group_name_H-M   'P 1'
#
loop_
_entity.id
_entity.type
_entity.pdbx_description
1 polymer ?
#
loop_
_entity_poly.entity_id
_entity_poly.type
_entity_poly.pdbx_seq_one_letter_code
_entity_poly.pdbx_strand_id
1 'polypeptide(L)' 'MIKEHTQSSYYDQRHGGPYDRGVCDSYYGREYWPHYFVRDTHKSPRIDMAQMTAAEIVAYTAGYTNNEANGDKKEW' A
#
# COMPACT_ATOMS: atom_id res chain seq x y z
N MET A 1 -5.11 -18.17 14.55
CA MET A 1 -4.74 -17.72 14.45
C MET A 1 -4.18 -16.98 14.27
N ILE A 2 -3.98 -16.72 14.07
CA ILE A 2 -3.64 -15.86 13.94
C ILE A 2 -2.66 -15.60 13.49
N LYS A 3 -2.02 -16.00 13.11
CA LYS A 3 -1.06 -15.81 12.68
C LYS A 3 -0.81 -15.25 11.54
N GLU A 4 -1.07 -15.67 10.52
CA GLU A 4 -0.91 -15.03 9.31
C GLU A 4 -1.07 -13.58 9.43
N HIS A 5 -1.58 -13.20 10.48
CA HIS A 5 -1.77 -11.81 10.73
C HIS A 5 -0.56 -11.12 11.21
N THR A 6 0.50 -11.87 11.40
CA THR A 6 1.72 -11.29 11.89
C THR A 6 2.16 -10.14 11.04
N GLN A 7 2.06 -10.30 9.73
CA GLN A 7 2.52 -9.26 8.85
C GLN A 7 1.69 -8.02 8.94
N SER A 8 0.39 -8.18 9.03
CA SER A 8 -0.45 -7.02 9.08
C SER A 8 -0.29 -6.26 10.39
N SER A 9 0.29 -6.85 11.41
CA SER A 9 0.49 -6.11 12.64
C SER A 9 1.61 -5.09 12.53
N TYR A 10 2.44 -5.16 11.51
CA TYR A 10 3.52 -4.21 11.32
C TYR A 10 3.13 -3.00 10.50
N TYR A 11 2.09 -3.11 9.71
CA TYR A 11 1.72 -2.05 8.79
C TYR A 11 0.25 -1.76 8.92
N ASP A 12 -0.07 -0.47 8.87
CA ASP A 12 -1.46 -0.05 8.84
C ASP A 12 -2.03 -0.44 7.49
N GLN A 13 -2.95 -1.39 7.49
CA GLN A 13 -3.54 -1.90 6.25
C GLN A 13 -4.91 -1.33 5.98
N ARG A 14 -5.22 -0.18 6.59
CA ARG A 14 -6.51 0.42 6.33
C ARG A 14 -6.68 0.72 4.85
N HIS A 15 -7.92 0.67 4.41
CA HIS A 15 -8.26 0.96 3.03
C HIS A 15 -7.84 2.39 2.70
N GLY A 16 -7.08 2.56 1.64
CA GLY A 16 -6.58 3.87 1.24
C GLY A 16 -5.28 4.27 1.89
N GLY A 17 -4.80 3.55 2.89
CA GLY A 17 -3.53 3.85 3.53
C GLY A 17 -2.34 3.43 2.70
N PRO A 18 -1.12 3.73 3.17
CA PRO A 18 0.08 3.49 2.37
C PRO A 18 0.25 2.04 1.93
N TYR A 19 0.09 1.09 2.84
CA TYR A 19 0.26 -0.32 2.49
C TYR A 19 -0.76 -0.73 1.44
N ASP A 20 -2.02 -0.33 1.63
CA ASP A 20 -3.09 -0.65 0.69
C ASP A 20 -2.81 -0.09 -0.69
N ARG A 21 -2.31 1.15 -0.76
CA ARG A 21 -2.04 1.76 -2.06
C ARG A 21 -0.87 1.09 -2.75
N GLY A 22 0.12 0.63 -1.97
CA GLY A 22 1.22 -0.12 -2.54
C GLY A 22 0.74 -1.42 -3.18
N VAL A 23 -0.10 -2.16 -2.47
CA VAL A 23 -0.66 -3.39 -2.99
C VAL A 23 -1.48 -3.11 -4.26
N CYS A 24 -2.31 -2.08 -4.22
CA CYS A 24 -3.15 -1.74 -5.37
C CYS A 24 -2.32 -1.36 -6.59
N ASP A 25 -1.29 -0.54 -6.41
CA ASP A 25 -0.49 -0.11 -7.54
C ASP A 25 0.20 -1.31 -8.19
N SER A 26 0.71 -2.23 -7.39
CA SER A 26 1.30 -3.43 -7.93
C SER A 26 0.26 -4.31 -8.63
N TYR A 27 -0.91 -4.47 -8.02
CA TYR A 27 -1.96 -5.31 -8.58
C TYR A 27 -2.39 -4.82 -9.96
N TYR A 28 -2.51 -3.50 -10.13
CA TYR A 28 -2.93 -2.93 -11.42
C TYR A 28 -1.76 -2.67 -12.37
N GLY A 29 -0.55 -3.06 -11.99
CA GLY A 29 0.60 -2.87 -12.85
C GLY A 29 1.05 -1.44 -12.97
N ARG A 30 0.76 -0.62 -11.99
CA ARG A 30 1.18 0.78 -11.99
C ARG A 30 2.60 0.90 -11.53
N GLU A 31 3.21 2.04 -11.85
CA GLU A 31 4.56 2.30 -11.42
C GLU A 31 4.62 2.49 -9.91
N TYR A 32 5.79 2.20 -9.34
CA TYR A 32 6.06 2.45 -7.94
C TYR A 32 5.99 3.96 -7.71
N TRP A 33 5.03 4.40 -6.91
CA TRP A 33 4.83 5.83 -6.66
C TRP A 33 4.20 6.00 -5.28
N PRO A 34 5.01 6.10 -4.23
CA PRO A 34 4.47 6.17 -2.86
C PRO A 34 3.47 7.30 -2.69
N HIS A 35 2.33 6.95 -2.17
CA HIS A 35 1.26 7.89 -1.85
C HIS A 35 0.25 7.18 -0.98
N TYR A 36 -0.68 7.94 -0.40
CA TYR A 36 -1.83 7.35 0.24
C TYR A 36 -2.91 8.42 0.35
N PHE A 37 -4.08 8.00 0.81
CA PHE A 37 -5.21 8.91 1.00
C PHE A 37 -5.50 9.05 2.48
N VAL A 38 -5.81 10.27 2.91
CA VAL A 38 -6.03 10.56 4.33
C VAL A 38 -7.17 9.72 4.90
N ARG A 39 -8.21 9.52 4.09
CA ARG A 39 -9.32 8.66 4.47
C ARG A 39 -9.36 7.47 3.53
N ASP A 40 -10.26 6.55 3.81
CA ASP A 40 -10.35 5.33 3.02
C ASP A 40 -11.20 5.52 1.76
N THR A 41 -11.02 6.67 1.13
CA THR A 41 -11.71 6.98 -0.12
C THR A 41 -10.79 7.83 -0.99
N HIS A 42 -10.87 7.61 -2.29
CA HIS A 42 -10.06 8.35 -3.25
C HIS A 42 -10.47 9.81 -3.33
N LYS A 43 -11.57 10.20 -2.68
CA LYS A 43 -11.99 11.59 -2.67
C LYS A 43 -11.34 12.38 -1.56
N SER A 44 -10.68 11.70 -0.63
CA SER A 44 -9.97 12.41 0.42
C SER A 44 -8.65 12.94 -0.13
N PRO A 45 -7.99 13.86 0.59
CA PRO A 45 -6.72 14.41 0.11
C PRO A 45 -5.69 13.33 -0.11
N ARG A 46 -4.96 13.46 -1.20
CA ARG A 46 -3.86 12.57 -1.52
C ARG A 46 -2.59 13.12 -0.87
N ILE A 47 -1.84 12.23 -0.24
CA ILE A 47 -0.54 12.57 0.35
C ILE A 47 0.52 11.93 -0.52
N ASP A 48 1.37 12.74 -1.11
CA ASP A 48 2.43 12.25 -2.00
C ASP A 48 3.72 12.04 -1.24
N MET A 49 4.65 11.37 -1.90
CA MET A 49 5.90 10.94 -1.27
C MET A 49 6.62 12.06 -0.55
N ALA A 50 6.60 13.26 -1.11
CA ALA A 50 7.31 14.39 -0.50
C ALA A 50 6.73 14.74 0.87
N GLN A 51 5.50 14.36 1.15
CA GLN A 51 4.83 14.66 2.41
C GLN A 51 4.70 13.44 3.31
N MET A 52 5.19 12.30 2.87
CA MET A 52 5.08 11.07 3.65
C MET A 52 6.22 10.96 4.62
N THR A 53 5.93 10.37 5.78
CA THR A 53 7.00 10.00 6.71
C THR A 53 7.75 8.80 6.16
N ALA A 54 8.94 8.55 6.71
CA ALA A 54 9.70 7.39 6.30
C ALA A 54 8.91 6.11 6.56
N ALA A 55 8.19 6.04 7.68
CA ALA A 55 7.40 4.84 7.99
C ALA A 55 6.30 4.62 6.97
N GLU A 56 5.70 5.70 6.49
CA GLU A 56 4.64 5.58 5.48
C GLU A 56 5.19 5.09 4.15
N ILE A 57 6.35 5.59 3.76
CA ILE A 57 6.98 5.13 2.52
C ILE A 57 7.36 3.66 2.64
N VAL A 58 7.87 3.24 3.80
CA VAL A 58 8.19 1.84 4.03
C VAL A 58 6.94 0.97 3.92
N ALA A 59 5.82 1.44 4.47
CA ALA A 59 4.57 0.68 4.40
C ALA A 59 4.09 0.54 2.96
N TYR A 60 4.13 1.61 2.18
CA TYR A 60 3.76 1.54 0.77
C TYR A 60 4.68 0.55 0.05
N THR A 61 5.98 0.68 0.26
CA THR A 61 6.95 -0.17 -0.38
C THR A 61 6.72 -1.63 -0.03
N ALA A 62 6.41 -1.91 1.24
CA ALA A 62 6.14 -3.27 1.66
C ALA A 62 4.93 -3.84 0.95
N GLY A 63 3.85 -3.05 0.82
CA GLY A 63 2.66 -3.50 0.10
C GLY A 63 2.96 -3.78 -1.35
N TYR A 64 3.66 -2.87 -2.00
CA TYR A 64 4.03 -3.02 -3.40
C TYR A 64 4.90 -4.26 -3.60
N THR A 65 5.94 -4.39 -2.80
CA THR A 65 6.90 -5.49 -2.94
C THR A 65 6.26 -6.83 -2.63
N ASN A 66 5.43 -6.89 -1.59
CA ASN A 66 4.76 -8.13 -1.24
C ASN A 66 3.84 -8.59 -2.35
N ASN A 67 3.12 -7.67 -2.97
CA ASN A 67 2.23 -8.05 -4.06
C ASN A 67 3.03 -8.45 -5.30
N GLU A 68 4.14 -7.78 -5.57
CA GLU A 68 5.00 -8.16 -6.68
C GLU A 68 5.53 -9.57 -6.48
N ALA A 69 5.94 -9.91 -5.26
CA ALA A 69 6.47 -11.23 -4.96
C ALA A 69 5.40 -12.31 -5.11
N ASN A 70 4.16 -11.98 -4.77
CA ASN A 70 3.05 -12.93 -4.92
C ASN A 70 2.61 -13.07 -6.36
N GLY A 71 2.92 -12.11 -7.21
CA GLY A 71 2.52 -12.16 -8.60
C GLY A 71 1.02 -11.96 -8.81
N ASP A 72 0.35 -11.36 -7.83
CA ASP A 72 -1.09 -11.16 -7.91
C ASP A 72 -1.35 -9.89 -8.70
N LYS A 73 -1.71 -10.05 -9.96
CA LYS A 73 -1.89 -8.94 -10.88
C LYS A 73 -3.26 -8.99 -11.50
N LYS A 74 -3.76 -7.82 -11.84
CA LYS A 74 -4.99 -7.74 -12.58
C LYS A 74 -4.77 -8.29 -13.97
N GLU A 75 -5.73 -9.08 -14.43
CA GLU A 75 -5.71 -9.57 -15.80
C GLU A 75 -6.42 -8.57 -16.71
N TRP A 76 -5.75 -8.23 -17.79
CA TRP A 76 -6.27 -7.26 -18.75
C TRP A 76 -6.92 -7.90 -20.01
#